data_caa6664ee9d9bf3c7b42b49b04db352a
#
_entry.id   caa6664ee9d9bf3c7b42b49b04db352a
#
_cell.length_a   1.000
_cell.length_b   1.000
_cell.length_c   1.000
_cell.angle_alpha   90.00
_cell.angle_beta   90.00
_cell.angle_gamma   90.00
#
_symmetry.space_group_name_H-M   'P 1'
#
loop_
_entity.id
_entity.type
_entity.pdbx_description
1 polymer ?
#
loop_
_entity_poly.entity_id
_entity_poly.type
_entity_poly.pdbx_seq_one_letter_code
_entity_poly.pdbx_strand_id
1 'polypeptide(L)'
;MSAATVIDAAAGEGAAPRGVGSPACAAQGAAGGDDGRRAELRAIAQLLSYPDEGWRSELGEASRFAQGLADEGARRAIGDFIDEALAQDGTAFEQRYVEAFDFGKQTSLNLTARGRSDAAQQRADLFAYSVYFKEAGYEPGDETPDHLPELLELASVAEAPQAALVLRGCRDDLGLLMRALDDADLGAYAALVRRVMTIGEEIGREEPR
;
A
#
# COMPACT_ATOMS: atom_id res chain seq x y z
N MET A 1 59.59 -13.56 -14.28
CA MET A 1 59.46 -13.51 -12.83
C MET A 1 58.73 -12.22 -12.50
N SER A 2 57.47 -12.31 -12.23
CA SER A 2 56.72 -11.20 -11.64
C SER A 2 55.47 -11.78 -10.95
N ALA A 3 55.39 -11.61 -9.66
CA ALA A 3 54.33 -12.13 -8.83
C ALA A 3 53.12 -11.23 -8.93
N ALA A 4 51.97 -11.81 -9.29
CA ALA A 4 50.68 -11.16 -9.22
C ALA A 4 50.11 -11.34 -7.83
N THR A 5 49.87 -10.24 -7.18
CA THR A 5 49.19 -10.16 -5.86
C THR A 5 47.68 -10.39 -6.10
N VAL A 6 47.15 -11.42 -5.46
CA VAL A 6 45.74 -11.69 -5.39
C VAL A 6 45.17 -10.77 -4.29
N ILE A 7 44.25 -9.89 -4.67
CA ILE A 7 43.42 -9.14 -3.73
C ILE A 7 42.19 -9.97 -3.45
N ASP A 8 42.11 -10.49 -2.23
CA ASP A 8 40.95 -11.15 -1.67
C ASP A 8 39.87 -10.09 -1.41
N ALA A 9 38.83 -10.07 -2.22
CA ALA A 9 37.64 -9.25 -2.00
C ALA A 9 36.63 -10.11 -1.24
N ALA A 10 36.59 -9.93 0.07
CA ALA A 10 35.55 -10.48 0.91
C ALA A 10 34.20 -9.94 0.46
N ALA A 11 33.41 -10.82 -0.13
CA ALA A 11 32.00 -10.59 -0.45
C ALA A 11 31.22 -10.50 0.87
N GLY A 12 30.81 -9.28 1.22
CA GLY A 12 29.78 -9.08 2.22
C GLY A 12 28.43 -9.46 1.60
N GLU A 13 27.90 -10.61 2.00
CA GLU A 13 26.54 -10.99 1.75
C GLU A 13 25.61 -10.10 2.58
N GLY A 14 25.22 -8.96 2.02
CA GLY A 14 24.05 -8.20 2.46
C GLY A 14 22.81 -8.84 1.84
N ALA A 15 22.19 -9.78 2.56
CA ALA A 15 20.88 -10.29 2.17
C ALA A 15 19.87 -9.16 2.33
N ALA A 16 19.35 -8.66 1.22
CA ALA A 16 18.17 -7.82 1.19
C ALA A 16 16.99 -8.57 1.85
N PRO A 17 16.19 -7.93 2.68
CA PRO A 17 14.97 -8.55 3.17
C PRO A 17 14.02 -8.73 1.99
N ARG A 18 13.87 -9.95 1.54
CA ARG A 18 12.86 -10.32 0.56
C ARG A 18 11.49 -10.21 1.20
N GLY A 19 10.57 -9.64 0.43
CA GLY A 19 9.14 -9.66 0.56
C GLY A 19 8.57 -9.87 1.96
N VAL A 20 7.83 -8.89 2.41
CA VAL A 20 7.13 -8.91 3.70
C VAL A 20 6.31 -10.18 3.79
N GLY A 21 6.63 -11.04 4.74
CA GLY A 21 5.91 -12.26 5.00
C GLY A 21 4.43 -11.99 5.25
N SER A 22 3.62 -12.95 4.82
CA SER A 22 2.17 -13.03 5.01
C SER A 22 1.69 -12.37 6.30
N PRO A 23 0.58 -11.64 6.33
CA PRO A 23 0.03 -10.94 7.50
C PRO A 23 -0.31 -11.84 8.69
N ALA A 24 -0.12 -13.15 8.56
CA ALA A 24 -0.41 -14.16 9.57
C ALA A 24 0.29 -13.96 10.92
N CYS A 25 1.28 -13.07 11.04
CA CYS A 25 2.08 -12.97 12.26
C CYS A 25 1.66 -11.84 13.23
N ALA A 26 0.61 -11.06 12.94
CA ALA A 26 0.23 -9.90 13.76
C ALA A 26 -1.19 -9.92 14.35
N ALA A 27 -1.92 -11.02 14.23
CA ALA A 27 -3.30 -11.11 14.72
C ALA A 27 -3.40 -11.50 16.21
N GLN A 28 -2.75 -10.77 17.10
CA GLN A 28 -3.00 -10.87 18.54
C GLN A 28 -3.18 -9.48 19.14
N GLY A 29 -4.43 -9.12 19.36
CA GLY A 29 -4.85 -7.96 20.12
C GLY A 29 -5.35 -6.82 19.25
N ALA A 30 -6.67 -6.60 19.26
CA ALA A 30 -7.32 -5.39 18.78
C ALA A 30 -6.82 -4.19 19.57
N ALA A 31 -5.66 -3.66 19.24
CA ALA A 31 -5.13 -2.44 19.80
C ALA A 31 -5.70 -1.27 18.98
N GLY A 32 -6.62 -0.53 19.56
CA GLY A 32 -6.79 0.85 19.16
C GLY A 32 -5.47 1.58 19.44
N GLY A 33 -4.94 2.32 18.47
CA GLY A 33 -3.65 2.98 18.61
C GLY A 33 -2.82 2.84 17.32
N ASP A 34 -1.57 3.23 17.38
CA ASP A 34 -0.67 3.24 16.22
C ASP A 34 -0.50 1.85 15.60
N ASP A 35 -0.34 0.79 16.40
CA ASP A 35 -0.19 -0.59 15.92
C ASP A 35 -1.43 -1.07 15.15
N GLY A 36 -2.63 -0.69 15.60
CA GLY A 36 -3.88 -1.01 14.91
C GLY A 36 -3.96 -0.37 13.53
N ARG A 37 -3.61 0.92 13.43
CA ARG A 37 -3.58 1.66 12.16
C ARG A 37 -2.54 1.10 11.18
N ARG A 38 -1.37 0.72 11.68
CA ARG A 38 -0.33 0.07 10.88
C ARG A 38 -0.79 -1.26 10.30
N ALA A 39 -1.42 -2.09 11.13
CA ALA A 39 -1.98 -3.36 10.67
C ALA A 39 -3.10 -3.15 9.65
N GLU A 40 -3.91 -2.12 9.81
CA GLU A 40 -4.95 -1.74 8.87
C GLU A 40 -4.39 -1.25 7.53
N LEU A 41 -3.36 -0.40 7.53
CA LEU A 41 -2.67 0.03 6.31
C LEU A 41 -2.10 -1.16 5.54
N ARG A 42 -1.49 -2.11 6.23
CA ARG A 42 -0.96 -3.34 5.62
C ARG A 42 -2.07 -4.20 5.01
N ALA A 43 -3.18 -4.37 5.72
CA ALA A 43 -4.33 -5.12 5.19
C ALA A 43 -4.90 -4.44 3.94
N ILE A 44 -5.03 -3.11 3.93
CA ILE A 44 -5.50 -2.36 2.77
C ILE A 44 -4.51 -2.45 1.61
N ALA A 45 -3.19 -2.37 1.88
CA ALA A 45 -2.16 -2.56 0.85
C ALA A 45 -2.33 -3.90 0.12
N GLN A 46 -2.50 -4.97 0.90
CA GLN A 46 -2.75 -6.31 0.34
C GLN A 46 -4.05 -6.39 -0.47
N LEU A 47 -5.14 -5.80 0.01
CA LEU A 47 -6.42 -5.80 -0.71
C LEU A 47 -6.38 -4.99 -2.02
N LEU A 48 -5.50 -4.01 -2.12
CA LEU A 48 -5.25 -3.21 -3.33
C LEU A 48 -4.20 -3.84 -4.26
N SER A 49 -3.52 -4.90 -3.86
CA SER A 49 -2.55 -5.62 -4.71
C SER A 49 -3.25 -6.51 -5.74
N TYR A 50 -2.49 -6.96 -6.75
CA TYR A 50 -3.02 -7.85 -7.79
C TYR A 50 -3.60 -9.15 -7.21
N PRO A 51 -4.84 -9.51 -7.55
CA PRO A 51 -5.57 -10.61 -6.91
C PRO A 51 -5.22 -11.98 -7.50
N ASP A 52 -4.00 -12.43 -7.35
CA ASP A 52 -3.56 -13.78 -7.74
C ASP A 52 -4.16 -14.88 -6.84
N GLU A 53 -3.79 -16.14 -7.08
CA GLU A 53 -4.26 -17.26 -6.25
C GLU A 53 -3.82 -17.14 -4.79
N GLY A 54 -2.61 -16.62 -4.55
CA GLY A 54 -2.08 -16.37 -3.21
C GLY A 54 -2.93 -15.34 -2.46
N TRP A 55 -3.17 -14.21 -3.09
CA TRP A 55 -4.01 -13.13 -2.57
C TRP A 55 -5.41 -13.63 -2.16
N ARG A 56 -6.07 -14.42 -3.03
CA ARG A 56 -7.42 -14.93 -2.74
C ARG A 56 -7.44 -15.90 -1.56
N SER A 57 -6.38 -16.69 -1.38
CA SER A 57 -6.27 -17.63 -0.26
C SER A 57 -6.17 -16.91 1.10
N GLU A 58 -5.67 -15.67 1.11
CA GLU A 58 -5.45 -14.86 2.31
C GLU A 58 -6.68 -14.03 2.72
N LEU A 59 -7.71 -13.92 1.87
CA LEU A 59 -8.95 -13.17 2.19
C LEU A 59 -9.62 -13.64 3.48
N GLY A 60 -9.52 -14.93 3.81
CA GLY A 60 -10.05 -15.47 5.05
C GLY A 60 -9.34 -14.93 6.30
N GLU A 61 -8.07 -14.61 6.21
CA GLU A 61 -7.29 -13.99 7.29
C GLU A 61 -7.61 -12.51 7.39
N ALA A 62 -7.67 -11.81 6.26
CA ALA A 62 -8.08 -10.41 6.18
C ALA A 62 -9.50 -10.20 6.75
N SER A 63 -10.43 -11.12 6.48
CA SER A 63 -11.79 -11.08 7.06
C SER A 63 -11.79 -11.23 8.58
N ARG A 64 -11.01 -12.17 9.13
CA ARG A 64 -10.87 -12.32 10.59
C ARG A 64 -10.23 -11.09 11.23
N PHE A 65 -9.23 -10.53 10.59
CA PHE A 65 -8.60 -9.28 11.02
C PHE A 65 -9.63 -8.14 11.06
N ALA A 66 -10.40 -7.95 9.98
CA ALA A 66 -11.41 -6.90 9.89
C ALA A 66 -12.46 -7.01 11.01
N GLN A 67 -12.92 -8.22 11.31
CA GLN A 67 -13.89 -8.46 12.40
C GLN A 67 -13.35 -8.07 13.78
N GLY A 68 -12.03 -8.11 13.99
CA GLY A 68 -11.36 -7.73 15.23
C GLY A 68 -11.13 -6.22 15.38
N LEU A 69 -11.33 -5.41 14.34
CA LEU A 69 -11.12 -3.97 14.39
C LEU A 69 -12.15 -3.28 15.28
N ALA A 70 -11.70 -2.36 16.13
CA ALA A 70 -12.57 -1.54 17.00
C ALA A 70 -13.35 -0.49 16.18
N ASP A 71 -12.72 0.08 15.14
CA ASP A 71 -13.34 1.08 14.27
C ASP A 71 -14.36 0.42 13.34
N GLU A 72 -15.61 0.86 13.42
CA GLU A 72 -16.72 0.32 12.61
C GLU A 72 -16.57 0.69 11.13
N GLY A 73 -16.04 1.85 10.82
CA GLY A 73 -15.79 2.30 9.45
C GLY A 73 -14.75 1.42 8.77
N ALA A 74 -13.67 1.11 9.48
CA ALA A 74 -12.63 0.20 9.01
C ALA A 74 -13.17 -1.22 8.79
N ARG A 75 -13.90 -1.77 9.78
CA ARG A 75 -14.55 -3.09 9.65
C ARG A 75 -15.43 -3.17 8.43
N ARG A 76 -16.24 -2.13 8.21
CA ARG A 76 -17.16 -2.09 7.07
C ARG A 76 -16.41 -1.98 5.76
N ALA A 77 -15.45 -1.05 5.62
CA ALA A 77 -14.72 -0.86 4.38
C ALA A 77 -13.97 -2.13 3.93
N ILE A 78 -13.27 -2.78 4.86
CA ILE A 78 -12.51 -4.01 4.58
C ILE A 78 -13.45 -5.21 4.40
N GLY A 79 -14.48 -5.33 5.26
CA GLY A 79 -15.43 -6.44 5.19
C GLY A 79 -16.25 -6.44 3.90
N ASP A 80 -16.85 -5.31 3.54
CA ASP A 80 -17.66 -5.17 2.32
C ASP A 80 -16.81 -5.44 1.07
N PHE A 81 -15.54 -4.99 1.04
CA PHE A 81 -14.61 -5.31 -0.04
C PHE A 81 -14.36 -6.82 -0.16
N ILE A 82 -14.08 -7.49 0.95
CA ILE A 82 -13.82 -8.94 0.97
C ILE A 82 -15.06 -9.72 0.54
N ASP A 83 -16.24 -9.33 1.02
CA ASP A 83 -17.50 -9.97 0.65
C ASP A 83 -17.77 -9.81 -0.85
N GLU A 84 -17.52 -8.64 -1.43
CA GLU A 84 -17.63 -8.40 -2.87
C GLU A 84 -16.62 -9.27 -3.66
N ALA A 85 -15.38 -9.36 -3.20
CA ALA A 85 -14.34 -10.16 -3.84
C ALA A 85 -14.64 -11.67 -3.81
N LEU A 86 -15.18 -12.16 -2.68
CA LEU A 86 -15.57 -13.57 -2.51
C LEU A 86 -16.83 -13.93 -3.28
N ALA A 87 -17.73 -12.99 -3.51
CA ALA A 87 -18.96 -13.21 -4.27
C ALA A 87 -18.71 -13.41 -5.77
N GLN A 88 -17.53 -13.02 -6.27
CA GLN A 88 -17.17 -13.12 -7.67
C GLN A 88 -16.29 -14.34 -7.94
N ASP A 89 -16.36 -14.88 -9.16
CA ASP A 89 -15.37 -15.84 -9.66
C ASP A 89 -13.97 -15.21 -9.69
N GLY A 90 -12.93 -15.98 -9.34
CA GLY A 90 -11.56 -15.47 -9.26
C GLY A 90 -11.08 -14.82 -10.54
N THR A 91 -11.27 -15.50 -11.68
CA THR A 91 -10.86 -14.96 -12.99
C THR A 91 -11.65 -13.69 -13.36
N ALA A 92 -12.94 -13.63 -13.05
CA ALA A 92 -13.73 -12.43 -13.29
C ALA A 92 -13.27 -11.26 -12.41
N PHE A 93 -12.88 -11.52 -11.17
CA PHE A 93 -12.35 -10.52 -10.27
C PHE A 93 -10.97 -9.99 -10.72
N GLU A 94 -10.07 -10.88 -11.16
CA GLU A 94 -8.78 -10.51 -11.76
C GLU A 94 -8.96 -9.65 -13.01
N GLN A 95 -9.86 -10.02 -13.91
CA GLN A 95 -10.15 -9.24 -15.11
C GLN A 95 -10.66 -7.84 -14.76
N ARG A 96 -11.58 -7.74 -13.78
CA ARG A 96 -12.10 -6.45 -13.32
C ARG A 96 -10.99 -5.59 -12.70
N TYR A 97 -10.07 -6.20 -11.96
CA TYR A 97 -8.89 -5.50 -11.42
C TYR A 97 -8.02 -4.91 -12.53
N VAL A 98 -7.66 -5.72 -13.54
CA VAL A 98 -6.85 -5.29 -14.69
C VAL A 98 -7.55 -4.17 -15.45
N GLU A 99 -8.85 -4.30 -15.71
CA GLU A 99 -9.64 -3.25 -16.38
C GLU A 99 -9.64 -1.94 -15.58
N ALA A 100 -9.76 -2.04 -14.25
CA ALA A 100 -9.82 -0.90 -13.36
C ALA A 100 -8.48 -0.18 -13.24
N PHE A 101 -7.39 -0.89 -13.08
CA PHE A 101 -6.11 -0.32 -12.64
C PHE A 101 -5.04 -0.28 -13.73
N ASP A 102 -4.97 -1.27 -14.62
CA ASP A 102 -3.97 -1.31 -15.69
C ASP A 102 -4.42 -0.51 -16.92
N PHE A 103 -5.71 -0.59 -17.25
CA PHE A 103 -6.29 0.15 -18.39
C PHE A 103 -6.98 1.45 -17.98
N GLY A 104 -7.31 1.60 -16.72
CA GLY A 104 -7.97 2.77 -16.16
C GLY A 104 -7.02 3.92 -15.87
N LYS A 105 -6.78 4.83 -16.82
CA LYS A 105 -5.86 5.97 -16.64
C LYS A 105 -6.16 6.84 -15.41
N GLN A 106 -7.42 6.95 -15.01
CA GLN A 106 -7.84 7.78 -13.87
C GLN A 106 -7.87 6.99 -12.57
N THR A 107 -7.99 5.67 -12.65
CA THR A 107 -8.07 4.76 -11.51
C THR A 107 -6.75 4.05 -11.20
N SER A 108 -5.69 4.26 -12.01
CA SER A 108 -4.37 3.66 -11.79
C SER A 108 -3.90 3.83 -10.34
N LEU A 109 -3.33 2.78 -9.77
CA LEU A 109 -2.72 2.80 -8.44
C LEU A 109 -1.36 3.50 -8.42
N ASN A 110 -0.78 3.80 -9.58
CA ASN A 110 0.40 4.66 -9.71
C ASN A 110 -0.04 6.12 -9.58
N LEU A 111 0.21 6.72 -8.43
CA LEU A 111 -0.37 8.01 -8.03
C LEU A 111 0.03 9.15 -8.97
N THR A 112 1.23 9.11 -9.55
CA THR A 112 1.71 10.15 -10.49
C THR A 112 1.20 9.98 -11.92
N ALA A 113 0.61 8.83 -12.24
CA ALA A 113 0.10 8.55 -13.60
C ALA A 113 -1.15 9.36 -13.96
N ARG A 114 -1.85 9.92 -12.95
CA ARG A 114 -3.12 10.62 -13.15
C ARG A 114 -2.94 12.10 -13.45
N GLY A 115 -3.61 12.57 -14.51
CA GLY A 115 -3.86 13.99 -14.75
C GLY A 115 -2.66 14.89 -14.98
N ARG A 116 -1.45 14.35 -15.01
CA ARG A 116 -0.22 15.12 -15.18
C ARG A 116 0.18 15.13 -16.65
N SER A 117 0.00 16.29 -17.28
CA SER A 117 0.44 16.51 -18.66
C SER A 117 1.92 16.84 -18.77
N ASP A 118 2.59 17.15 -17.64
CA ASP A 118 4.00 17.53 -17.59
C ASP A 118 4.89 16.38 -17.09
N ALA A 119 5.66 15.82 -18.01
CA ALA A 119 6.63 14.76 -17.71
C ALA A 119 7.75 15.20 -16.75
N ALA A 120 8.05 16.50 -16.65
CA ALA A 120 9.04 17.01 -15.70
C ALA A 120 8.47 16.98 -14.27
N GLN A 121 7.22 17.38 -14.11
CA GLN A 121 6.53 17.31 -12.82
C GLN A 121 6.37 15.85 -12.37
N GLN A 122 5.93 14.94 -13.27
CA GLN A 122 5.82 13.53 -12.93
C GLN A 122 7.13 12.94 -12.42
N ARG A 123 8.27 13.26 -13.06
CA ARG A 123 9.59 12.80 -12.59
C ARG A 123 9.95 13.39 -11.23
N ALA A 124 9.63 14.65 -10.98
CA ALA A 124 9.89 15.29 -9.69
C ALA A 124 9.09 14.60 -8.57
N ASP A 125 7.83 14.27 -8.84
CA ASP A 125 6.96 13.59 -7.87
C ASP A 125 7.42 12.15 -7.61
N LEU A 126 7.79 11.38 -8.66
CA LEU A 126 8.40 10.05 -8.50
C LEU A 126 9.68 10.11 -7.66
N PHE A 127 10.50 11.13 -7.89
CA PHE A 127 11.69 11.33 -7.08
C PHE A 127 11.32 11.63 -5.61
N ALA A 128 10.31 12.45 -5.36
CA ALA A 128 9.85 12.73 -4.00
C ALA A 128 9.38 11.46 -3.28
N TYR A 129 8.61 10.60 -3.95
CA TYR A 129 8.21 9.31 -3.39
C TYR A 129 9.42 8.40 -3.11
N SER A 130 10.42 8.34 -4.01
CA SER A 130 11.62 7.54 -3.78
C SER A 130 12.44 7.99 -2.57
N VAL A 131 12.37 9.27 -2.21
CA VAL A 131 13.02 9.81 -1.00
C VAL A 131 12.40 9.22 0.26
N TYR A 132 11.06 9.03 0.32
CA TYR A 132 10.41 8.42 1.48
C TYR A 132 10.93 7.01 1.74
N PHE A 133 11.06 6.17 0.69
CA PHE A 133 11.62 4.83 0.81
C PHE A 133 13.06 4.85 1.31
N LYS A 134 13.89 5.71 0.72
CA LYS A 134 15.28 5.86 1.10
C LYS A 134 15.48 6.30 2.56
N GLU A 135 14.68 7.26 3.01
CA GLU A 135 14.75 7.77 4.40
C GLU A 135 14.29 6.72 5.41
N ALA A 136 13.35 5.86 5.02
CA ALA A 136 12.91 4.73 5.85
C ALA A 136 13.90 3.56 5.86
N GLY A 137 14.90 3.57 4.97
CA GLY A 137 15.77 2.41 4.77
C GLY A 137 15.04 1.20 4.18
N TYR A 138 13.95 1.46 3.43
CA TYR A 138 13.12 0.46 2.78
C TYR A 138 13.32 0.54 1.26
N GLU A 139 13.28 -0.58 0.58
CA GLU A 139 13.32 -0.63 -0.87
C GLU A 139 11.94 -1.06 -1.38
N PRO A 140 11.33 -0.30 -2.33
CA PRO A 140 10.10 -0.75 -2.97
C PRO A 140 10.34 -2.07 -3.69
N GLY A 141 9.28 -2.84 -3.89
CA GLY A 141 9.32 -4.08 -4.67
C GLY A 141 9.63 -3.84 -6.15
N ASP A 142 8.99 -4.62 -7.02
CA ASP A 142 9.19 -4.50 -8.48
C ASP A 142 8.40 -3.31 -9.08
N GLU A 143 7.56 -2.64 -8.27
CA GLU A 143 6.72 -1.52 -8.68
C GLU A 143 7.42 -0.16 -8.54
N THR A 144 6.81 0.87 -9.12
CA THR A 144 7.33 2.24 -8.99
C THR A 144 7.07 2.82 -7.61
N PRO A 145 7.89 3.78 -7.11
CA PRO A 145 7.76 4.33 -5.75
C PRO A 145 6.43 5.04 -5.47
N ASP A 146 5.65 5.35 -6.50
CA ASP A 146 4.33 5.97 -6.38
C ASP A 146 3.17 4.98 -6.42
N HIS A 147 3.47 3.68 -6.47
CA HIS A 147 2.45 2.63 -6.40
C HIS A 147 1.82 2.59 -5.02
N LEU A 148 0.50 2.74 -4.96
CA LEU A 148 -0.21 2.93 -3.69
C LEU A 148 0.00 1.78 -2.70
N PRO A 149 -0.12 0.49 -3.05
CA PRO A 149 0.17 -0.62 -2.14
C PRO A 149 1.56 -0.51 -1.48
N GLU A 150 2.61 -0.23 -2.26
CA GLU A 150 3.97 -0.05 -1.76
C GLU A 150 4.09 1.11 -0.75
N LEU A 151 3.41 2.24 -1.03
CA LEU A 151 3.37 3.38 -0.11
C LEU A 151 2.65 3.06 1.20
N LEU A 152 1.60 2.24 1.15
CA LEU A 152 0.88 1.81 2.35
C LEU A 152 1.71 0.81 3.16
N GLU A 153 2.43 -0.10 2.52
CA GLU A 153 3.37 -0.99 3.19
C GLU A 153 4.47 -0.19 3.88
N LEU A 154 5.07 0.77 3.17
CA LEU A 154 6.06 1.69 3.75
C LEU A 154 5.49 2.40 4.98
N ALA A 155 4.31 3.01 4.87
CA ALA A 155 3.67 3.71 5.98
C ALA A 155 3.34 2.77 7.16
N SER A 156 3.11 1.48 6.89
CA SER A 156 2.82 0.49 7.93
C SER A 156 4.04 0.09 8.77
N VAL A 157 5.25 0.23 8.24
CA VAL A 157 6.50 -0.16 8.90
C VAL A 157 7.35 1.03 9.36
N ALA A 158 7.16 2.21 8.78
CA ALA A 158 7.90 3.42 9.10
C ALA A 158 7.58 3.94 10.51
N GLU A 159 8.49 4.72 11.10
CA GLU A 159 8.22 5.46 12.34
C GLU A 159 7.05 6.45 12.14
N ALA A 160 6.29 6.73 13.21
CA ALA A 160 5.07 7.54 13.12
C ALA A 160 5.24 8.90 12.39
N PRO A 161 6.28 9.70 12.63
CA PRO A 161 6.48 10.96 11.89
C PRO A 161 6.67 10.74 10.39
N GLN A 162 7.33 9.66 10.01
CA GLN A 162 7.59 9.34 8.61
C GLN A 162 6.35 8.77 7.93
N ALA A 163 5.60 7.87 8.60
CA ALA A 163 4.30 7.41 8.12
C ALA A 163 3.34 8.59 7.86
N ALA A 164 3.32 9.57 8.76
CA ALA A 164 2.55 10.79 8.59
C ALA A 164 3.00 11.63 7.37
N LEU A 165 4.31 11.72 7.11
CA LEU A 165 4.84 12.40 5.93
C LEU A 165 4.41 11.72 4.63
N VAL A 166 4.52 10.38 4.56
CA VAL A 166 4.10 9.59 3.40
C VAL A 166 2.62 9.80 3.12
N LEU A 167 1.75 9.61 4.12
CA LEU A 167 0.30 9.71 3.96
C LEU A 167 -0.16 11.15 3.66
N ARG A 168 0.51 12.18 4.21
CA ARG A 168 0.25 13.57 3.83
C ARG A 168 0.70 13.88 2.40
N GLY A 169 1.83 13.33 1.98
CA GLY A 169 2.38 13.56 0.65
C GLY A 169 1.50 13.02 -0.48
N CYS A 170 0.78 11.92 -0.23
CA CYS A 170 -0.13 11.34 -1.21
C CYS A 170 -1.60 11.77 -1.06
N ARG A 171 -1.95 12.64 -0.09
CA ARG A 171 -3.34 12.99 0.22
C ARG A 171 -4.17 13.49 -0.96
N ASP A 172 -3.61 14.42 -1.74
CA ASP A 172 -4.32 15.02 -2.87
C ASP A 172 -4.55 13.99 -3.99
N ASP A 173 -3.54 13.16 -4.25
CA ASP A 173 -3.62 12.06 -5.21
C ASP A 173 -4.63 10.99 -4.78
N LEU A 174 -4.68 10.65 -3.48
CA LEU A 174 -5.71 9.76 -2.91
C LEU A 174 -7.12 10.33 -3.09
N GLY A 175 -7.29 11.64 -2.88
CA GLY A 175 -8.58 12.30 -3.10
C GLY A 175 -9.02 12.29 -4.56
N LEU A 176 -8.08 12.36 -5.51
CA LEU A 176 -8.36 12.22 -6.94
C LEU A 176 -8.71 10.76 -7.29
N LEU A 177 -7.93 9.80 -6.77
CA LEU A 177 -8.17 8.38 -6.97
C LEU A 177 -9.55 7.96 -6.46
N MET A 178 -9.88 8.34 -5.24
CA MET A 178 -11.17 8.01 -4.61
C MET A 178 -12.34 8.47 -5.49
N ARG A 179 -12.32 9.72 -5.98
CA ARG A 179 -13.38 10.22 -6.87
C ARG A 179 -13.44 9.46 -8.18
N ALA A 180 -12.29 9.15 -8.79
CA ALA A 180 -12.25 8.39 -10.03
C ALA A 180 -12.79 6.96 -9.86
N LEU A 181 -12.53 6.34 -8.71
CA LEU A 181 -13.08 5.01 -8.37
C LEU A 181 -14.61 5.07 -8.17
N ASP A 182 -15.11 6.09 -7.47
CA ASP A 182 -16.56 6.31 -7.31
C ASP A 182 -17.23 6.53 -8.66
N ASP A 183 -16.65 7.35 -9.56
CA ASP A 183 -17.15 7.63 -10.91
C ASP A 183 -17.11 6.39 -11.82
N ALA A 184 -16.21 5.44 -11.57
CA ALA A 184 -16.08 4.18 -12.31
C ALA A 184 -16.90 3.02 -11.73
N ASP A 185 -17.77 3.27 -10.75
CA ASP A 185 -18.55 2.23 -10.04
C ASP A 185 -17.70 1.17 -9.36
N LEU A 186 -16.55 1.62 -8.81
CA LEU A 186 -15.59 0.82 -8.03
C LEU A 186 -15.65 1.19 -6.55
N GLY A 187 -16.86 1.29 -6.01
CA GLY A 187 -17.14 1.83 -4.68
C GLY A 187 -16.44 1.10 -3.53
N ALA A 188 -16.24 -0.22 -3.63
CA ALA A 188 -15.50 -0.98 -2.62
C ALA A 188 -14.02 -0.54 -2.54
N TYR A 189 -13.36 -0.36 -3.68
CA TYR A 189 -12.00 0.19 -3.74
C TYR A 189 -11.95 1.64 -3.23
N ALA A 190 -12.94 2.47 -3.60
CA ALA A 190 -13.06 3.84 -3.11
C ALA A 190 -13.19 3.90 -1.58
N ALA A 191 -13.91 2.95 -0.97
CA ALA A 191 -14.04 2.84 0.48
C ALA A 191 -12.70 2.54 1.17
N LEU A 192 -11.88 1.65 0.61
CA LEU A 192 -10.52 1.38 1.10
C LEU A 192 -9.65 2.65 1.03
N VAL A 193 -9.64 3.34 -0.10
CA VAL A 193 -8.86 4.60 -0.27
C VAL A 193 -9.33 5.67 0.70
N ARG A 194 -10.64 5.81 0.91
CA ARG A 194 -11.23 6.74 1.89
C ARG A 194 -10.75 6.42 3.31
N ARG A 195 -10.66 5.13 3.65
CA ARG A 195 -10.14 4.73 4.96
C ARG A 195 -8.67 5.08 5.13
N VAL A 196 -7.83 4.90 4.12
CA VAL A 196 -6.42 5.35 4.14
C VAL A 196 -6.32 6.84 4.43
N MET A 197 -7.16 7.66 3.79
CA MET A 197 -7.18 9.12 4.05
C MET A 197 -7.54 9.42 5.50
N THR A 198 -8.50 8.69 6.09
CA THR A 198 -8.89 8.84 7.50
C THR A 198 -7.73 8.50 8.43
N ILE A 199 -7.03 7.38 8.18
CA ILE A 199 -5.85 6.98 8.96
C ILE A 199 -4.77 8.07 8.89
N GLY A 200 -4.50 8.62 7.71
CA GLY A 200 -3.55 9.73 7.55
C GLY A 200 -3.91 10.97 8.36
N GLU A 201 -5.19 11.29 8.49
CA GLU A 201 -5.67 12.37 9.35
C GLU A 201 -5.55 12.07 10.84
N GLU A 202 -5.77 10.83 11.24
CA GLU A 202 -5.64 10.38 12.62
C GLU A 202 -4.18 10.47 13.09
N ILE A 203 -3.24 9.89 12.31
CA ILE A 203 -1.80 9.94 12.59
C ILE A 203 -1.31 11.40 12.64
N GLY A 204 -1.74 12.24 11.70
CA GLY A 204 -1.33 13.64 11.66
C GLY A 204 -1.84 14.51 12.82
N ARG A 205 -2.89 14.08 13.56
CA ARG A 205 -3.39 14.78 14.75
C ARG A 205 -2.62 14.44 16.02
N GLU A 206 -1.99 13.27 16.06
CA GLU A 206 -1.23 12.79 17.22
C GLU A 206 0.20 13.33 17.25
N GLU A 207 0.68 13.93 16.14
CA GLU A 207 1.99 14.58 16.14
C GLU A 207 1.98 15.84 17.01
N PRO A 208 2.88 15.97 18.00
CA PRO A 208 3.05 17.21 18.76
C PRO A 208 3.49 18.32 17.81
N ARG A 209 2.79 19.46 17.88
CA ARG A 209 3.14 20.70 17.15
C ARG A 209 4.47 21.26 17.61
#